data_faf91dabd869b00d191dfda9d2d7dd10
#
_entry.id   faf91dabd869b00d191dfda9d2d7dd10
#
_cell.length_a   1.000
_cell.length_b   1.000
_cell.length_c   1.000
_cell.angle_alpha   90.00
_cell.angle_beta   90.00
_cell.angle_gamma   90.00
#
_symmetry.space_group_name_H-M   'P 1'
#
loop_
_entity.id
_entity.type
_entity.pdbx_description
1 polymer ?
#
loop_
_entity_poly.entity_id
_entity_poly.type
_entity_poly.pdbx_seq_one_letter_code
_entity_poly.pdbx_strand_id
1 'polypeptide(L)'
;QGEREHTGGIHMNWSIVANVILVILLILVVVLAVLYFLGRKMEKRQVEQQSAIDAAKQTVSLMAIDKKKLKIKEAGLPPIVYEQTPWYAKRMKVPVVKAKIGTKIMTMIADEKVFLQLPLKTEVKVVISGLYITEIKSVPRGGLIPLPKKKTLGQRIKGIFKKD
;
A
#
# COMPACT_ATOMS: atom_id res chain seq x y z
N GLN A 1 8.40 68.19 -39.21
CA GLN A 1 8.02 67.70 -37.88
C GLN A 1 7.72 66.24 -38.04
N GLY A 2 8.70 65.41 -37.63
CA GLY A 2 8.61 63.97 -37.74
C GLY A 2 8.37 63.36 -36.41
N GLU A 3 7.23 62.72 -36.24
CA GLU A 3 7.02 61.75 -35.10
C GLU A 3 7.54 60.40 -35.57
N ARG A 4 8.62 59.97 -34.91
CA ARG A 4 9.11 58.61 -35.04
C ARG A 4 8.42 57.79 -34.00
N GLU A 5 7.38 57.10 -34.43
CA GLU A 5 6.84 55.99 -33.61
C GLU A 5 7.86 54.88 -33.55
N HIS A 6 8.45 54.72 -32.36
CA HIS A 6 9.24 53.56 -31.99
C HIS A 6 8.28 52.41 -31.69
N THR A 7 7.75 51.75 -32.71
CA THR A 7 7.19 50.42 -32.54
C THR A 7 8.36 49.44 -32.35
N GLY A 8 8.72 49.25 -31.09
CA GLY A 8 9.61 48.16 -30.67
C GLY A 8 8.94 46.82 -30.92
N GLY A 9 8.88 46.40 -32.18
CA GLY A 9 8.49 45.05 -32.53
C GLY A 9 9.51 44.10 -31.93
N ILE A 10 9.08 43.26 -30.96
CA ILE A 10 9.86 42.13 -30.49
C ILE A 10 10.00 41.21 -31.69
N HIS A 11 11.09 41.37 -32.44
CA HIS A 11 11.51 40.40 -33.45
C HIS A 11 11.90 39.12 -32.68
N MET A 12 10.88 38.35 -32.33
CA MET A 12 11.06 37.05 -31.78
C MET A 12 11.77 36.19 -32.82
N ASN A 13 13.09 36.06 -32.66
CA ASN A 13 13.91 35.25 -33.57
C ASN A 13 13.33 33.83 -33.57
N TRP A 14 12.59 33.50 -34.59
CA TRP A 14 11.95 32.20 -34.81
C TRP A 14 12.95 31.05 -34.61
N SER A 15 14.21 31.25 -34.96
CA SER A 15 15.28 30.29 -34.74
C SER A 15 15.59 30.04 -33.27
N ILE A 16 15.52 31.07 -32.42
CA ILE A 16 15.75 30.94 -30.97
C ILE A 16 14.57 30.19 -30.34
N VAL A 17 13.34 30.52 -30.69
CA VAL A 17 12.13 29.87 -30.23
C VAL A 17 12.13 28.39 -30.64
N ALA A 18 12.45 28.09 -31.89
CA ALA A 18 12.55 26.73 -32.39
C ALA A 18 13.62 25.93 -31.67
N ASN A 19 14.77 26.54 -31.37
CA ASN A 19 15.86 25.89 -30.66
C ASN A 19 15.49 25.61 -29.19
N VAL A 20 14.80 26.52 -28.50
CA VAL A 20 14.31 26.34 -27.14
C VAL A 20 13.26 25.21 -27.07
N ILE A 21 12.33 25.19 -28.03
CA ILE A 21 11.32 24.12 -28.12
C ILE A 21 11.99 22.76 -28.32
N LEU A 22 12.99 22.70 -29.21
CA LEU A 22 13.74 21.48 -29.49
C LEU A 22 14.46 20.95 -28.23
N VAL A 23 15.09 21.83 -27.46
CA VAL A 23 15.78 21.49 -26.22
C VAL A 23 14.76 20.98 -25.18
N ILE A 24 13.62 21.65 -25.02
CA ILE A 24 12.56 21.20 -24.08
C ILE A 24 12.04 19.83 -24.51
N LEU A 25 11.81 19.58 -25.77
CA LEU A 25 11.33 18.32 -26.31
C LEU A 25 12.34 17.19 -26.05
N LEU A 26 13.63 17.48 -26.23
CA LEU A 26 14.71 16.55 -25.97
C LEU A 26 14.79 16.17 -24.46
N ILE A 27 14.67 17.16 -23.58
CA ILE A 27 14.61 16.91 -22.12
C ILE A 27 13.40 16.05 -21.77
N LEU A 28 12.24 16.33 -22.36
CA LEU A 28 11.01 15.58 -22.11
C LEU A 28 11.14 14.12 -22.55
N VAL A 29 11.76 13.86 -23.71
CA VAL A 29 12.04 12.49 -24.18
C VAL A 29 12.97 11.76 -23.23
N VAL A 30 14.03 12.43 -22.75
CA VAL A 30 14.95 11.82 -21.77
C VAL A 30 14.24 11.49 -20.47
N VAL A 31 13.42 12.38 -19.94
CA VAL A 31 12.63 12.14 -18.73
C VAL A 31 11.68 10.97 -18.90
N LEU A 32 10.96 10.90 -20.02
CA LEU A 32 10.07 9.77 -20.34
C LEU A 32 10.85 8.44 -20.44
N ALA A 33 12.03 8.45 -21.07
CA ALA A 33 12.89 7.27 -21.17
C ALA A 33 13.35 6.79 -19.79
N VAL A 34 13.75 7.71 -18.91
CA VAL A 34 14.16 7.40 -17.54
C VAL A 34 12.99 6.82 -16.74
N LEU A 35 11.82 7.45 -16.79
CA LEU A 35 10.61 6.96 -16.12
C LEU A 35 10.19 5.59 -16.63
N TYR A 36 10.26 5.36 -17.93
CA TYR A 36 9.97 4.06 -18.53
C TYR A 36 10.94 2.97 -18.03
N PHE A 37 12.23 3.28 -17.97
CA PHE A 37 13.25 2.34 -17.48
C PHE A 37 13.11 2.05 -15.99
N LEU A 38 12.81 3.08 -15.18
CA LEU A 38 12.56 2.91 -13.74
C LEU A 38 11.29 2.07 -13.49
N GLY A 39 10.22 2.36 -14.21
CA GLY A 39 8.97 1.59 -14.10
C GLY A 39 9.17 0.10 -14.39
N ARG A 40 9.88 -0.22 -15.48
CA ARG A 40 10.17 -1.61 -15.87
C ARG A 40 11.08 -2.33 -14.87
N LYS A 41 12.03 -1.60 -14.25
CA LYS A 41 12.92 -2.17 -13.24
C LYS A 41 12.19 -2.47 -11.91
N MET A 42 11.23 -1.62 -11.54
CA MET A 42 10.41 -1.84 -10.33
C MET A 42 9.44 -3.01 -10.49
N GLU A 43 8.87 -3.19 -11.67
CA GLU A 43 7.96 -4.29 -11.96
C GLU A 43 8.63 -5.68 -11.81
N LYS A 44 9.85 -5.83 -12.31
CA LYS A 44 10.62 -7.08 -12.16
C LYS A 44 10.91 -7.43 -10.70
N ARG A 45 11.25 -6.45 -9.87
CA ARG A 45 11.50 -6.66 -8.43
C ARG A 45 10.24 -7.05 -7.67
N GLN A 46 9.08 -6.52 -8.06
CA GLN A 46 7.81 -6.89 -7.45
C GLN A 46 7.44 -8.34 -7.78
N VAL A 47 7.65 -8.79 -9.02
CA VAL A 47 7.35 -10.17 -9.43
C VAL A 47 8.25 -11.17 -8.71
N GLU A 48 9.55 -10.90 -8.57
CA GLU A 48 10.48 -11.76 -7.84
C GLU A 48 10.15 -11.84 -6.34
N GLN A 49 9.79 -10.72 -5.71
CA GLN A 49 9.37 -10.70 -4.31
C GLN A 49 8.03 -11.41 -4.11
N GLN A 50 7.10 -11.25 -5.03
CA GLN A 50 5.82 -11.92 -4.99
C GLN A 50 5.99 -13.45 -5.08
N SER A 51 6.85 -13.94 -5.99
CA SER A 51 7.11 -15.37 -6.12
C SER A 51 7.78 -15.97 -4.89
N ALA A 52 8.69 -15.24 -4.25
CA ALA A 52 9.33 -15.67 -3.01
C ALA A 52 8.33 -15.72 -1.83
N ILE A 53 7.43 -14.74 -1.76
CA ILE A 53 6.34 -14.71 -0.77
C ILE A 53 5.37 -15.87 -1.02
N ASP A 54 5.03 -16.14 -2.28
CA ASP A 54 4.11 -17.21 -2.65
C ASP A 54 4.71 -18.60 -2.38
N ALA A 55 6.00 -18.78 -2.59
CA ALA A 55 6.73 -20.00 -2.25
C ALA A 55 6.80 -20.25 -0.73
N ALA A 56 6.81 -19.20 0.07
CA ALA A 56 6.82 -19.28 1.53
C ALA A 56 5.42 -19.41 2.16
N LYS A 57 4.36 -19.42 1.34
CA LYS A 57 2.99 -19.57 1.82
C LYS A 57 2.72 -20.97 2.34
N GLN A 58 2.31 -21.05 3.59
CA GLN A 58 1.90 -22.30 4.23
C GLN A 58 0.45 -22.18 4.72
N THR A 59 -0.33 -23.24 4.51
CA THR A 59 -1.68 -23.32 5.05
C THR A 59 -1.62 -23.96 6.43
N VAL A 60 -2.04 -23.23 7.45
CA VAL A 60 -2.06 -23.69 8.84
C VAL A 60 -3.43 -23.46 9.47
N SER A 61 -3.77 -24.32 10.42
CA SER A 61 -4.92 -24.08 11.30
C SER A 61 -4.48 -23.21 12.47
N LEU A 62 -5.16 -22.10 12.67
CA LEU A 62 -4.94 -21.24 13.83
C LEU A 62 -6.25 -20.82 14.49
N MET A 63 -6.17 -20.50 15.77
CA MET A 63 -7.25 -19.90 16.53
C MET A 63 -6.84 -18.50 16.98
N ALA A 64 -7.54 -17.47 16.52
CA ALA A 64 -7.30 -16.11 16.96
C ALA A 64 -7.82 -15.93 18.40
N ILE A 65 -6.93 -15.58 19.31
CA ILE A 65 -7.24 -15.33 20.72
C ILE A 65 -7.66 -13.87 20.91
N ASP A 66 -6.87 -12.96 20.33
CA ASP A 66 -7.10 -11.52 20.41
C ASP A 66 -6.65 -10.85 19.13
N LYS A 67 -7.28 -9.75 18.79
CA LYS A 67 -6.92 -8.94 17.61
C LYS A 67 -6.98 -7.47 17.94
N LYS A 68 -5.86 -6.76 17.70
CA LYS A 68 -5.74 -5.33 17.99
C LYS A 68 -4.95 -4.61 16.91
N LYS A 69 -5.26 -3.34 16.69
CA LYS A 69 -4.42 -2.45 15.88
C LYS A 69 -3.42 -1.75 16.81
N LEU A 70 -2.16 -2.15 16.75
CA LEU A 70 -1.08 -1.64 17.59
C LEU A 70 0.06 -1.09 16.74
N LYS A 71 0.86 -0.21 17.30
CA LYS A 71 2.14 0.16 16.68
C LYS A 71 3.09 -1.03 16.73
N ILE A 72 3.96 -1.15 15.74
CA ILE A 72 4.90 -2.28 15.65
C ILE A 72 5.74 -2.44 16.93
N LYS A 73 6.10 -1.33 17.58
CA LYS A 73 6.80 -1.33 18.87
C LYS A 73 6.03 -2.02 20.01
N GLU A 74 4.70 -1.87 20.00
CA GLU A 74 3.80 -2.33 21.06
C GLU A 74 3.19 -3.70 20.76
N ALA A 75 3.45 -4.20 19.54
CA ALA A 75 2.82 -5.42 19.03
C ALA A 75 3.40 -6.73 19.60
N GLY A 76 4.51 -6.67 20.33
CA GLY A 76 5.18 -7.87 20.84
C GLY A 76 5.74 -8.78 19.75
N LEU A 77 6.10 -8.19 18.60
CA LEU A 77 6.73 -8.89 17.50
C LEU A 77 8.23 -9.07 17.73
N PRO A 78 8.88 -10.05 17.10
CA PRO A 78 10.33 -10.20 17.16
C PRO A 78 11.07 -8.94 16.74
N PRO A 79 12.22 -8.60 17.36
CA PRO A 79 12.98 -7.38 17.08
C PRO A 79 13.33 -7.19 15.60
N ILE A 80 13.60 -8.28 14.90
CA ILE A 80 13.93 -8.27 13.47
C ILE A 80 12.84 -7.61 12.61
N VAL A 81 11.57 -7.78 12.98
CA VAL A 81 10.45 -7.15 12.27
C VAL A 81 10.50 -5.63 12.44
N TYR A 82 10.86 -5.15 13.62
CA TYR A 82 11.00 -3.73 13.89
C TYR A 82 12.17 -3.13 13.14
N GLU A 83 13.31 -3.83 13.07
CA GLU A 83 14.51 -3.36 12.35
C GLU A 83 14.28 -3.28 10.84
N GLN A 84 13.63 -4.26 10.26
CA GLN A 84 13.31 -4.30 8.83
C GLN A 84 12.19 -3.35 8.42
N THR A 85 11.47 -2.78 9.39
CA THR A 85 10.36 -1.88 9.10
C THR A 85 10.87 -0.46 8.80
N PRO A 86 10.47 0.15 7.66
CA PRO A 86 10.80 1.52 7.34
C PRO A 86 10.34 2.51 8.44
N TRP A 87 11.07 3.60 8.63
CA TRP A 87 10.82 4.58 9.69
C TRP A 87 9.40 5.17 9.68
N TYR A 88 8.81 5.36 8.50
CA TYR A 88 7.44 5.86 8.33
C TYR A 88 6.38 4.84 8.77
N ALA A 89 6.64 3.56 8.55
CA ALA A 89 5.72 2.48 8.93
C ALA A 89 5.80 2.15 10.43
N LYS A 90 6.91 2.46 11.11
CA LYS A 90 7.06 2.26 12.56
C LYS A 90 6.04 3.04 13.40
N ARG A 91 5.53 4.17 12.87
CA ARG A 91 4.52 5.01 13.53
C ARG A 91 3.08 4.60 13.20
N MET A 92 2.89 3.80 12.15
CA MET A 92 1.57 3.34 11.74
C MET A 92 1.06 2.24 12.66
N LYS A 93 -0.27 2.21 12.85
CA LYS A 93 -0.92 1.10 13.53
C LYS A 93 -1.12 -0.04 12.55
N VAL A 94 -0.57 -1.20 12.87
CA VAL A 94 -0.72 -2.43 12.08
C VAL A 94 -1.74 -3.36 12.74
N PRO A 95 -2.51 -4.11 11.95
CA PRO A 95 -3.43 -5.10 12.49
C PRO A 95 -2.63 -6.32 12.98
N VAL A 96 -2.64 -6.52 14.28
CA VAL A 96 -1.92 -7.58 14.97
C VAL A 96 -2.91 -8.58 15.53
N VAL A 97 -2.64 -9.85 15.33
CA VAL A 97 -3.44 -10.97 15.81
C VAL A 97 -2.59 -11.84 16.71
N LYS A 98 -3.06 -12.06 17.94
CA LYS A 98 -2.51 -13.07 18.83
C LYS A 98 -3.20 -14.39 18.53
N ALA A 99 -2.47 -15.33 17.95
CA ALA A 99 -3.01 -16.58 17.47
C ALA A 99 -2.35 -17.78 18.15
N LYS A 100 -3.14 -18.81 18.36
CA LYS A 100 -2.68 -20.13 18.78
C LYS A 100 -2.59 -21.03 17.56
N ILE A 101 -1.39 -21.54 17.29
CA ILE A 101 -1.12 -22.52 16.24
C ILE A 101 -0.64 -23.81 16.91
N GLY A 102 -1.49 -24.84 16.89
CA GLY A 102 -1.22 -26.04 17.66
C GLY A 102 -1.11 -25.75 19.16
N THR A 103 0.06 -25.99 19.75
CA THR A 103 0.34 -25.74 21.18
C THR A 103 0.99 -24.38 21.44
N LYS A 104 1.46 -23.68 20.41
CA LYS A 104 2.20 -22.41 20.54
C LYS A 104 1.29 -21.20 20.33
N ILE A 105 1.49 -20.19 21.16
CA ILE A 105 0.85 -18.88 21.01
C ILE A 105 1.90 -17.92 20.45
N MET A 106 1.56 -17.25 19.34
CA MET A 106 2.43 -16.26 18.72
C MET A 106 1.64 -15.05 18.25
N THR A 107 2.36 -13.95 18.12
CA THR A 107 1.83 -12.70 17.62
C THR A 107 2.17 -12.59 16.13
N MET A 108 1.16 -12.34 15.30
CA MET A 108 1.28 -12.27 13.85
C MET A 108 0.65 -10.97 13.34
N ILE A 109 1.14 -10.48 12.21
CA ILE A 109 0.54 -9.37 11.49
C ILE A 109 -0.46 -9.95 10.49
N ALA A 110 -1.67 -9.42 10.45
CA ALA A 110 -2.67 -9.83 9.49
C ALA A 110 -2.86 -8.77 8.40
N ASP A 111 -3.25 -9.18 7.20
CA ASP A 111 -3.79 -8.24 6.22
C ASP A 111 -5.06 -7.58 6.77
N GLU A 112 -5.33 -6.32 6.40
CA GLU A 112 -6.50 -5.59 6.90
C GLU A 112 -7.83 -6.30 6.62
N LYS A 113 -7.95 -6.92 5.45
CA LYS A 113 -9.15 -7.70 5.08
C LYS A 113 -9.29 -8.93 5.96
N VAL A 114 -8.19 -9.66 6.16
CA VAL A 114 -8.11 -10.84 7.02
C VAL A 114 -8.44 -10.46 8.45
N PHE A 115 -7.85 -9.38 8.97
CA PHE A 115 -8.10 -8.89 10.32
C PHE A 115 -9.58 -8.60 10.58
N LEU A 116 -10.29 -8.02 9.62
CA LEU A 116 -11.70 -7.72 9.75
C LEU A 116 -12.58 -8.98 9.73
N GLN A 117 -12.23 -9.94 8.89
CA GLN A 117 -12.99 -11.18 8.67
C GLN A 117 -12.66 -12.30 9.65
N LEU A 118 -11.52 -12.22 10.32
CA LEU A 118 -11.04 -13.28 11.21
C LEU A 118 -11.90 -13.37 12.47
N PRO A 119 -12.61 -14.48 12.70
CA PRO A 119 -13.37 -14.69 13.93
C PRO A 119 -12.42 -14.95 15.11
N LEU A 120 -12.81 -14.48 16.29
CA LEU A 120 -12.10 -14.76 17.54
C LEU A 120 -12.56 -16.10 18.13
N LYS A 121 -11.65 -16.79 18.81
CA LYS A 121 -11.91 -18.05 19.53
C LYS A 121 -12.46 -19.18 18.64
N THR A 122 -12.25 -19.08 17.34
CA THR A 122 -12.65 -20.09 16.37
C THR A 122 -11.40 -20.56 15.62
N GLU A 123 -11.29 -21.85 15.41
CA GLU A 123 -10.23 -22.42 14.59
C GLU A 123 -10.52 -22.19 13.13
N VAL A 124 -9.56 -21.62 12.41
CA VAL A 124 -9.67 -21.28 10.99
C VAL A 124 -8.42 -21.75 10.24
N LYS A 125 -8.60 -22.17 8.99
CA LYS A 125 -7.48 -22.45 8.10
C LYS A 125 -7.09 -21.17 7.38
N VAL A 126 -5.85 -20.72 7.56
CA VAL A 126 -5.31 -19.53 6.96
C VAL A 126 -4.03 -19.82 6.20
N VAL A 127 -3.71 -18.95 5.28
CA VAL A 127 -2.42 -18.93 4.60
C VAL A 127 -1.52 -17.94 5.32
N ILE A 128 -0.37 -18.41 5.77
CA ILE A 128 0.65 -17.59 6.40
C ILE A 128 1.89 -17.53 5.52
N SER A 129 2.58 -16.41 5.56
CA SER A 129 3.93 -16.23 5.00
C SER A 129 4.81 -15.64 6.10
N GLY A 130 5.63 -16.49 6.73
CA GLY A 130 6.39 -16.12 7.91
C GLY A 130 5.49 -15.68 9.07
N LEU A 131 5.55 -14.41 9.47
CA LEU A 131 4.73 -13.83 10.54
C LEU A 131 3.49 -13.09 10.03
N TYR A 132 3.18 -13.19 8.72
CA TYR A 132 2.04 -12.53 8.10
C TYR A 132 0.92 -13.51 7.79
N ILE A 133 -0.31 -13.15 8.14
CA ILE A 133 -1.52 -13.86 7.74
C ILE A 133 -2.05 -13.17 6.47
N THR A 134 -1.99 -13.86 5.34
CA THR A 134 -2.31 -13.29 4.03
C THR A 134 -3.75 -13.56 3.60
N GLU A 135 -4.30 -14.73 3.95
CA GLU A 135 -5.62 -15.14 3.47
C GLU A 135 -6.29 -16.13 4.43
N ILE A 136 -7.63 -16.11 4.46
CA ILE A 136 -8.44 -17.11 5.17
C ILE A 136 -8.96 -18.10 4.13
N LYS A 137 -8.56 -19.38 4.24
CA LYS A 137 -9.03 -20.44 3.34
C LYS A 137 -10.37 -21.04 3.73
N SER A 138 -10.56 -21.28 5.02
CA SER A 138 -11.77 -21.96 5.50
C SER A 138 -12.07 -21.61 6.94
N VAL A 139 -13.36 -21.42 7.21
CA VAL A 139 -13.91 -21.23 8.56
C VAL A 139 -14.87 -22.38 8.84
N PRO A 140 -14.57 -23.32 9.76
CA PRO A 140 -15.37 -24.53 9.96
C PRO A 140 -16.77 -24.29 10.48
N ARG A 141 -17.03 -23.20 11.20
CA ARG A 141 -18.35 -22.85 11.76
C ARG A 141 -18.59 -21.35 11.72
N GLY A 142 -19.70 -20.95 11.10
CA GLY A 142 -20.20 -19.56 11.18
C GLY A 142 -19.86 -18.66 10.01
N GLY A 143 -19.08 -19.10 9.03
CA GLY A 143 -18.72 -18.27 7.87
C GLY A 143 -17.75 -17.13 8.18
N LEU A 144 -17.28 -16.46 7.13
CA LEU A 144 -16.46 -15.26 7.26
C LEU A 144 -17.32 -14.10 7.76
N ILE A 145 -16.77 -13.30 8.66
CA ILE A 145 -17.40 -12.04 9.06
C ILE A 145 -17.46 -11.17 7.79
N PRO A 146 -18.65 -10.68 7.37
CA PRO A 146 -18.74 -9.85 6.18
C PRO A 146 -17.90 -8.59 6.33
N LEU A 147 -17.17 -8.24 5.27
CA LEU A 147 -16.40 -6.99 5.26
C LEU A 147 -17.33 -5.80 5.46
N PRO A 148 -16.98 -4.83 6.30
CA PRO A 148 -17.75 -3.61 6.42
C PRO A 148 -17.78 -2.91 5.06
N LYS A 149 -18.97 -2.71 4.52
CA LYS A 149 -19.16 -1.98 3.25
C LYS A 149 -18.52 -0.61 3.38
N LYS A 150 -17.56 -0.29 2.52
CA LYS A 150 -16.99 1.06 2.45
C LYS A 150 -18.13 2.01 2.12
N LYS A 151 -18.42 2.96 3.02
CA LYS A 151 -19.38 4.03 2.73
C LYS A 151 -18.90 4.76 1.48
N THR A 152 -19.71 4.79 0.44
CA THR A 152 -19.46 5.56 -0.78
C THR A 152 -19.31 7.04 -0.42
N LEU A 153 -18.51 7.79 -1.18
CA LEU A 153 -18.27 9.22 -0.95
C LEU A 153 -19.58 9.99 -0.75
N GLY A 154 -20.64 9.67 -1.51
CA GLY A 154 -21.96 10.27 -1.34
C GLY A 154 -22.63 10.01 0.02
N GLN A 155 -22.38 8.86 0.64
CA GLN A 155 -22.88 8.57 1.99
C GLN A 155 -22.09 9.28 3.09
N ARG A 156 -20.80 9.58 2.84
CA ARG A 156 -19.97 10.39 3.75
C ARG A 156 -20.43 11.85 3.74
N ILE A 157 -20.73 12.39 2.56
CA ILE A 157 -21.21 13.78 2.39
C ILE A 157 -22.60 13.97 3.01
N LYS A 158 -23.54 13.03 2.80
CA LYS A 158 -24.85 13.08 3.45
C LYS A 158 -24.80 13.08 4.99
N GLY A 159 -23.80 12.43 5.59
CA GLY A 159 -23.59 12.41 7.03
C GLY A 159 -23.12 13.75 7.61
N ILE A 160 -22.49 14.59 6.80
CA ILE A 160 -22.00 15.91 7.21
C ILE A 160 -23.15 16.95 7.19
N PHE A 161 -24.04 16.85 6.20
CA PHE A 161 -25.17 17.78 6.04
C PHE A 161 -26.41 17.45 6.91
N LYS A 162 -26.41 16.36 7.67
CA LYS A 162 -27.54 15.96 8.54
C LYS A 162 -27.26 16.20 10.03
N LYS A 163 -26.33 17.09 10.36
CA LYS A 163 -26.03 17.46 11.75
C LYS A 163 -26.34 18.92 11.98
N ASP A 164 -27.64 19.27 11.78
CA ASP A 164 -28.32 20.44 12.32
C ASP A 164 -29.67 19.99 12.89
#